data_826fbc004d26ab2b28c34fdd89163a68
#
_entry.id   826fbc004d26ab2b28c34fdd89163a68
#
_cell.length_a   1.000
_cell.length_b   1.000
_cell.length_c   1.000
_cell.angle_alpha   90.00
_cell.angle_beta   90.00
_cell.angle_gamma   90.00
#
_symmetry.space_group_name_H-M   'P 1'
#
loop_
_entity.id
_entity.type
_entity.pdbx_description
1 polymer ?
#
loop_
_entity_poly.entity_id
_entity_poly.type
_entity_poly.pdbx_seq_one_letter_code
_entity_poly.pdbx_strand_id
1 'polypeptide(L)'
;MAETALKGLGFDGRELSVLLTGNEEVRELNREYRGKDKPTDVLSFPMEDEHLLGDIVISTEKAASQAVEFGVTVDEEMARLLVHGLLHLAGYDHVKGGRQAKKMKEKEEELMDKLRAGRLI
;
A
#
# COMPACT_ATOMS: atom_id res chain seq x y z
N MET A 1 -9.22 6.65 -6.10
CA MET A 1 -7.82 6.53 -5.61
C MET A 1 -7.13 5.27 -6.14
N ALA A 2 -7.64 4.09 -5.81
CA ALA A 2 -7.04 2.83 -6.28
C ALA A 2 -7.01 2.71 -7.80
N GLU A 3 -8.05 3.12 -8.49
CA GLU A 3 -8.13 3.06 -9.96
C GLU A 3 -7.03 3.89 -10.63
N THR A 4 -6.76 5.09 -10.12
CA THR A 4 -5.70 5.96 -10.65
C THR A 4 -4.34 5.31 -10.46
N ALA A 5 -4.07 4.72 -9.29
CA ALA A 5 -2.82 4.04 -9.00
C ALA A 5 -2.65 2.77 -9.86
N LEU A 6 -3.71 1.98 -10.01
CA LEU A 6 -3.69 0.78 -10.86
C LEU A 6 -3.39 1.14 -12.31
N LYS A 7 -4.03 2.17 -12.83
CA LYS A 7 -3.80 2.65 -14.18
C LYS A 7 -2.36 3.13 -14.38
N GLY A 8 -1.83 3.86 -13.38
CA GLY A 8 -0.44 4.31 -13.40
C GLY A 8 0.60 3.20 -13.40
N LEU A 9 0.22 1.99 -12.94
CA LEU A 9 1.06 0.80 -12.95
C LEU A 9 0.78 -0.13 -14.15
N GLY A 10 -0.18 0.21 -14.99
CA GLY A 10 -0.56 -0.63 -16.13
C GLY A 10 -1.45 -1.81 -15.75
N PHE A 11 -2.11 -1.75 -14.61
CA PHE A 11 -2.99 -2.79 -14.08
C PHE A 11 -4.47 -2.43 -14.15
N ASP A 12 -4.84 -1.48 -14.98
CA ASP A 12 -6.24 -1.10 -15.16
C ASP A 12 -7.05 -2.32 -15.66
N GLY A 13 -8.26 -2.46 -15.10
CA GLY A 13 -9.12 -3.62 -15.39
C GLY A 13 -8.90 -4.81 -14.46
N ARG A 14 -7.87 -4.79 -13.59
CA ARG A 14 -7.64 -5.84 -12.60
C ARG A 14 -8.30 -5.47 -11.27
N GLU A 15 -8.77 -6.47 -10.55
CA GLU A 15 -9.41 -6.28 -9.25
C GLU A 15 -8.38 -6.19 -8.13
N LEU A 16 -8.69 -5.36 -7.15
CA LEU A 16 -7.90 -5.19 -5.94
C LEU A 16 -8.84 -5.21 -4.74
N SER A 17 -8.51 -6.03 -3.74
CA SER A 17 -9.24 -6.03 -2.48
C SER A 17 -8.47 -5.19 -1.46
N VAL A 18 -9.15 -4.24 -0.83
CA VAL A 18 -8.55 -3.39 0.21
C VAL A 18 -9.39 -3.51 1.48
N LEU A 19 -8.76 -3.93 2.57
CA LEU A 19 -9.38 -4.01 3.88
C LEU A 19 -8.79 -2.93 4.78
N LEU A 20 -9.65 -2.07 5.32
CA LEU A 20 -9.28 -1.06 6.31
C LEU A 20 -9.69 -1.58 7.68
N THR A 21 -8.74 -1.76 8.59
CA THR A 21 -9.01 -2.35 9.90
C THR A 21 -8.07 -1.79 10.97
N GLY A 22 -8.17 -2.29 12.21
CA GLY A 22 -7.35 -1.83 13.32
C GLY A 22 -6.08 -2.65 13.52
N ASN A 23 -5.24 -2.21 14.44
CA ASN A 23 -3.95 -2.82 14.75
C ASN A 23 -4.06 -4.28 15.18
N GLU A 24 -5.10 -4.63 15.95
CA GLU A 24 -5.24 -5.98 16.48
C GLU A 24 -5.46 -7.01 15.37
N GLU A 25 -6.35 -6.72 14.42
CA GLU A 25 -6.59 -7.61 13.29
C GLU A 25 -5.38 -7.69 12.36
N VAL A 26 -4.70 -6.57 12.13
CA VAL A 26 -3.46 -6.55 11.35
C VAL A 26 -2.39 -7.40 12.02
N ARG A 27 -2.27 -7.32 13.35
CA ARG A 27 -1.35 -8.15 14.12
C ARG A 27 -1.66 -9.64 13.95
N GLU A 28 -2.92 -10.03 14.03
CA GLU A 28 -3.35 -11.41 13.85
C GLU A 28 -3.02 -11.93 12.46
N LEU A 29 -3.31 -11.15 11.43
CA LEU A 29 -2.99 -11.50 10.05
C LEU A 29 -1.49 -11.59 9.82
N ASN A 30 -0.72 -10.67 10.40
CA ASN A 30 0.73 -10.67 10.28
C ASN A 30 1.33 -11.91 10.95
N ARG A 31 0.81 -12.30 12.11
CA ARG A 31 1.22 -13.51 12.82
C ARG A 31 0.88 -14.77 12.02
N GLU A 32 -0.35 -14.86 11.51
CA GLU A 32 -0.85 -16.05 10.81
C GLU A 32 -0.14 -16.28 9.47
N TYR A 33 0.03 -15.21 8.68
CA TYR A 33 0.55 -15.34 7.31
C TYR A 33 2.03 -15.04 7.16
N ARG A 34 2.64 -14.32 8.08
CA ARG A 34 4.06 -13.94 8.01
C ARG A 34 4.89 -14.38 9.22
N GLY A 35 4.26 -14.98 10.22
CA GLY A 35 4.93 -15.43 11.43
C GLY A 35 5.43 -14.32 12.33
N LYS A 36 4.93 -13.09 12.16
CA LYS A 36 5.33 -11.91 12.94
C LYS A 36 4.19 -11.48 13.84
N ASP A 37 4.33 -11.69 15.15
CA ASP A 37 3.31 -11.33 16.15
C ASP A 37 3.42 -9.88 16.56
N LYS A 38 3.17 -8.97 15.60
CA LYS A 38 3.17 -7.52 15.84
C LYS A 38 2.32 -6.82 14.79
N PRO A 39 1.73 -5.66 15.10
CA PRO A 39 1.03 -4.88 14.09
C PRO A 39 2.02 -4.23 13.13
N THR A 40 1.54 -3.96 11.92
CA THR A 40 2.25 -3.19 10.92
C THR A 40 1.26 -2.19 10.30
N ASP A 41 1.75 -1.29 9.44
CA ASP A 41 0.90 -0.30 8.80
C ASP A 41 0.11 -0.89 7.63
N VAL A 42 0.75 -1.72 6.81
CA VAL A 42 0.14 -2.30 5.61
C VAL A 42 0.67 -3.70 5.36
N LEU A 43 -0.23 -4.59 4.93
CA LEU A 43 0.11 -5.94 4.46
C LEU A 43 -0.37 -6.09 3.02
N SER A 44 0.42 -6.78 2.21
CA SER A 44 0.09 -7.07 0.81
C SER A 44 0.17 -8.56 0.56
N PHE A 45 -0.89 -9.13 -0.01
CA PHE A 45 -0.98 -10.56 -0.32
C PHE A 45 -1.21 -10.72 -1.82
N PRO A 46 -0.18 -11.01 -2.62
CA PRO A 46 -0.34 -11.19 -4.06
C PRO A 46 -1.15 -12.45 -4.37
N MET A 47 -1.92 -12.39 -5.45
CA MET A 47 -2.69 -13.51 -5.97
C MET A 47 -2.17 -13.90 -7.35
N GLU A 48 -2.08 -15.21 -7.62
CA GLU A 48 -1.70 -15.73 -8.92
C GLU A 48 -2.93 -15.85 -9.83
N ASP A 49 -3.54 -14.70 -10.15
CA ASP A 49 -4.77 -14.63 -10.93
C ASP A 49 -4.68 -13.44 -11.90
N GLU A 50 -5.10 -13.65 -13.15
CA GLU A 50 -5.05 -12.60 -14.18
C GLU A 50 -5.98 -11.43 -13.88
N HIS A 51 -7.08 -11.67 -13.16
CA HIS A 51 -8.11 -10.68 -12.89
C HIS A 51 -7.99 -10.05 -11.50
N LEU A 52 -7.45 -10.78 -10.55
CA LEU A 52 -7.29 -10.32 -9.16
C LEU A 52 -5.81 -10.09 -8.85
N LEU A 53 -5.43 -8.83 -8.64
CA LEU A 53 -4.04 -8.47 -8.35
C LEU A 53 -3.62 -8.95 -6.97
N GLY A 54 -4.49 -8.83 -5.97
CA GLY A 54 -4.21 -9.26 -4.61
C GLY A 54 -5.04 -8.52 -3.57
N ASP A 55 -4.66 -8.72 -2.32
CA ASP A 55 -5.29 -8.07 -1.16
C ASP A 55 -4.30 -7.13 -0.48
N ILE A 56 -4.79 -5.95 -0.10
CA ILE A 56 -4.05 -5.00 0.71
C ILE A 56 -4.83 -4.77 1.99
N VAL A 57 -4.16 -4.91 3.14
CA VAL A 57 -4.76 -4.66 4.46
C VAL A 57 -4.03 -3.49 5.10
N ILE A 58 -4.77 -2.45 5.46
CA ILE A 58 -4.20 -1.23 6.04
C ILE A 58 -4.74 -1.03 7.46
N SER A 59 -3.82 -0.77 8.42
CA SER A 59 -4.20 -0.38 9.76
C SER A 59 -4.54 1.10 9.78
N THR A 60 -5.80 1.43 10.02
CA THR A 60 -6.26 2.81 10.13
C THR A 60 -5.68 3.50 11.36
N GLU A 61 -5.43 2.76 12.43
CA GLU A 61 -4.79 3.29 13.65
C GLU A 61 -3.34 3.70 13.38
N LYS A 62 -2.60 2.86 12.67
CA LYS A 62 -1.22 3.18 12.27
C LYS A 62 -1.19 4.36 11.30
N ALA A 63 -2.11 4.39 10.34
CA ALA A 63 -2.22 5.50 9.39
C ALA A 63 -2.45 6.83 10.12
N ALA A 64 -3.36 6.86 11.08
CA ALA A 64 -3.64 8.07 11.85
C ALA A 64 -2.42 8.51 12.67
N SER A 65 -1.75 7.56 13.33
CA SER A 65 -0.55 7.83 14.12
C SER A 65 0.59 8.36 13.25
N GLN A 66 0.83 7.74 12.11
CA GLN A 66 1.88 8.14 11.18
C GLN A 66 1.60 9.48 10.52
N ALA A 67 0.32 9.80 10.25
CA ALA A 67 -0.08 11.10 9.72
C ALA A 67 0.33 12.23 10.68
N VAL A 68 0.10 12.06 11.98
CA VAL A 68 0.54 13.02 12.99
C VAL A 68 2.06 13.14 13.01
N GLU A 69 2.75 12.00 13.02
CA GLU A 69 4.21 11.95 13.05
C GLU A 69 4.85 12.66 11.86
N PHE A 70 4.29 12.47 10.65
CA PHE A 70 4.84 13.03 9.43
C PHE A 70 4.27 14.41 9.07
N GLY A 71 3.32 14.92 9.85
CA GLY A 71 2.72 16.22 9.57
C GLY A 71 1.89 16.27 8.31
N VAL A 72 1.22 15.18 7.96
CA VAL A 72 0.33 15.08 6.78
C VAL A 72 -1.08 14.73 7.21
N THR A 73 -2.03 14.78 6.27
CA THR A 73 -3.41 14.37 6.57
C THR A 73 -3.50 12.86 6.62
N VAL A 74 -4.54 12.35 7.31
CA VAL A 74 -4.81 10.91 7.36
C VAL A 74 -5.07 10.38 5.95
N ASP A 75 -5.79 11.12 5.12
CA ASP A 75 -6.06 10.72 3.74
C ASP A 75 -4.79 10.58 2.93
N GLU A 76 -3.83 11.49 3.09
CA GLU A 76 -2.54 11.40 2.40
C GLU A 76 -1.75 10.18 2.88
N GLU A 77 -1.72 9.90 4.17
CA GLU A 77 -1.03 8.73 4.70
C GLU A 77 -1.70 7.42 4.27
N MET A 78 -3.03 7.37 4.26
CA MET A 78 -3.77 6.22 3.74
C MET A 78 -3.44 5.96 2.27
N ALA A 79 -3.38 7.03 1.47
CA ALA A 79 -3.02 6.93 0.06
C ALA A 79 -1.60 6.41 -0.12
N ARG A 80 -0.66 6.89 0.70
CA ARG A 80 0.74 6.44 0.66
C ARG A 80 0.84 4.94 0.98
N LEU A 81 0.12 4.46 1.98
CA LEU A 81 0.10 3.05 2.35
C LEU A 81 -0.53 2.19 1.26
N LEU A 82 -1.60 2.67 0.63
CA LEU A 82 -2.23 1.98 -0.49
C LEU A 82 -1.26 1.85 -1.66
N VAL A 83 -0.60 2.94 -2.04
CA VAL A 83 0.40 2.95 -3.13
C VAL A 83 1.55 2.01 -2.80
N HIS A 84 2.05 2.04 -1.56
CA HIS A 84 3.12 1.17 -1.11
C HIS A 84 2.74 -0.31 -1.24
N GLY A 85 1.53 -0.68 -0.79
CA GLY A 85 1.01 -2.04 -0.93
C GLY A 85 0.88 -2.47 -2.39
N LEU A 86 0.37 -1.58 -3.25
CA LEU A 86 0.24 -1.84 -4.69
C LEU A 86 1.60 -2.08 -5.34
N LEU A 87 2.62 -1.31 -4.98
CA LEU A 87 3.97 -1.48 -5.51
C LEU A 87 4.53 -2.85 -5.15
N HIS A 88 4.29 -3.32 -3.93
CA HIS A 88 4.68 -4.68 -3.53
C HIS A 88 3.94 -5.73 -4.37
N LEU A 89 2.65 -5.56 -4.61
CA LEU A 89 1.89 -6.48 -5.46
C LEU A 89 2.40 -6.47 -6.91
N ALA A 90 2.95 -5.34 -7.34
CA ALA A 90 3.54 -5.19 -8.68
C ALA A 90 4.98 -5.74 -8.78
N GLY A 91 5.53 -6.24 -7.66
CA GLY A 91 6.86 -6.84 -7.64
C GLY A 91 8.00 -5.92 -7.22
N TYR A 92 7.71 -4.69 -6.84
CA TYR A 92 8.74 -3.79 -6.30
C TYR A 92 9.13 -4.24 -4.90
N ASP A 93 10.40 -4.16 -4.58
CA ASP A 93 10.92 -4.60 -3.28
C ASP A 93 12.00 -3.64 -2.80
N HIS A 94 11.74 -2.99 -1.66
CA HIS A 94 12.69 -2.05 -1.04
C HIS A 94 13.69 -2.76 -0.13
N VAL A 95 13.41 -3.99 0.28
CA VAL A 95 14.26 -4.77 1.21
C VAL A 95 15.61 -5.09 0.60
N LYS A 96 15.65 -5.30 -0.72
CA LYS A 96 16.89 -5.60 -1.44
C LYS A 96 17.81 -4.38 -1.60
N GLY A 97 17.33 -3.19 -1.23
CA GLY A 97 18.12 -1.96 -1.28
C GLY A 97 18.56 -1.57 -2.69
N GLY A 98 19.48 -0.60 -2.76
CA GLY A 98 20.12 -0.20 -4.00
C GLY A 98 19.15 0.27 -5.09
N ARG A 99 19.31 -0.27 -6.30
CA ARG A 99 18.54 0.12 -7.47
C ARG A 99 17.03 -0.21 -7.32
N GLN A 100 16.71 -1.32 -6.69
CA GLN A 100 15.32 -1.75 -6.46
C GLN A 100 14.58 -0.77 -5.55
N ALA A 101 15.20 -0.39 -4.44
CA ALA A 101 14.63 0.56 -3.49
C ALA A 101 14.44 1.93 -4.13
N LYS A 102 15.40 2.37 -4.95
CA LYS A 102 15.33 3.65 -5.66
C LYS A 102 14.17 3.67 -6.66
N LYS A 103 14.00 2.60 -7.44
CA LYS A 103 12.91 2.48 -8.42
C LYS A 103 11.54 2.50 -7.71
N MET A 104 11.42 1.81 -6.59
CA MET A 104 10.19 1.79 -5.81
C MET A 104 9.83 3.19 -5.30
N LYS A 105 10.81 3.90 -4.75
CA LYS A 105 10.61 5.26 -4.26
C LYS A 105 10.18 6.23 -5.36
N GLU A 106 10.84 6.17 -6.51
CA GLU A 106 10.51 7.01 -7.67
C GLU A 106 9.08 6.75 -8.15
N LYS A 107 8.69 5.47 -8.21
CA LYS A 107 7.34 5.09 -8.63
C LYS A 107 6.29 5.52 -7.61
N GLU A 108 6.60 5.39 -6.32
CA GLU A 108 5.72 5.87 -5.25
C GLU A 108 5.45 7.37 -5.40
N GLU A 109 6.49 8.17 -5.59
CA GLU A 109 6.37 9.62 -5.77
C GLU A 109 5.53 9.97 -7.01
N GLU A 110 5.76 9.26 -8.12
CA GLU A 110 4.99 9.43 -9.35
C GLU A 110 3.49 9.19 -9.13
N LEU A 111 3.15 8.09 -8.47
CA LEU A 111 1.74 7.74 -8.19
C LEU A 111 1.10 8.71 -7.20
N MET A 112 1.84 9.12 -6.18
CA MET A 112 1.35 10.10 -5.21
C MET A 112 1.08 11.45 -5.89
N ASP A 113 1.95 11.88 -6.79
CA ASP A 113 1.76 13.11 -7.56
C ASP A 113 0.51 13.04 -8.45
N LYS A 114 0.25 11.90 -9.07
CA LYS A 114 -0.97 11.69 -9.86
C LYS A 114 -2.24 11.78 -9.00
N LEU A 115 -2.20 11.23 -7.79
CA LEU A 115 -3.33 11.30 -6.86
C LEU A 115 -3.58 12.74 -6.40
N ARG A 116 -2.53 13.50 -6.13
CA ARG A 116 -2.64 14.92 -5.77
C ARG A 116 -3.18 15.74 -6.94
N ALA A 117 -2.66 15.51 -8.14
CA ALA A 117 -3.11 16.21 -9.34
C ALA A 117 -4.59 15.96 -9.64
N GLY A 118 -5.08 14.75 -9.37
CA GLY A 118 -6.49 14.38 -9.48
C GLY A 118 -7.35 14.84 -8.30
N ARG A 119 -6.75 15.47 -7.30
CA ARG A 119 -7.42 15.94 -6.07
C ARG A 119 -8.08 14.78 -5.30
N LEU A 120 -7.45 13.61 -5.33
CA LEU A 120 -7.93 12.42 -4.62
C LEU A 120 -7.41 12.36 -3.17
N ILE A 121 -6.44 13.17 -2.87
CA ILE A 121 -5.90 13.33 -1.52
C ILE A 121 -5.57 14.79 -1.23
#